data_b5b7ca53e94e669d6eff379a221bb8c7
#
_entry.id   b5b7ca53e94e669d6eff379a221bb8c7
#
_cell.length_a   1.000
_cell.length_b   1.000
_cell.length_c   1.000
_cell.angle_alpha   90.00
_cell.angle_beta   90.00
_cell.angle_gamma   90.00
#
_symmetry.space_group_name_H-M   'P 1'
#
loop_
_entity.id
_entity.type
_entity.pdbx_description
1 polymer ?
#
loop_
_entity_poly.entity_id
_entity_poly.type
_entity_poly.pdbx_seq_one_letter_code
_entity_poly.pdbx_strand_id
1 'polypeptide(L)'
;KVTTIDTFIQKNGIEKVDFIKIDVEGFEYKVLKGGENCISKFEPTFFIELDNTLLKEQNSSAKILISFLEEKMYKIKNAATLRPVTSTDNFEKCHFDIICTKGT
;
A
#
# COMPACT_ATOMS: atom_id res chain seq x y z
N LYS A 1 -13.84 -4.09 -15.76
CA LYS A 1 -13.04 -3.01 -16.27
C LYS A 1 -12.13 -2.42 -15.20
N VAL A 2 -10.86 -2.29 -15.54
CA VAL A 2 -9.85 -1.83 -14.57
C VAL A 2 -9.68 -0.33 -14.63
N THR A 3 -9.59 0.30 -13.46
CA THR A 3 -9.28 1.72 -13.38
C THR A 3 -8.28 1.92 -12.25
N THR A 4 -7.63 3.09 -12.21
CA THR A 4 -6.72 3.42 -11.12
C THR A 4 -7.46 4.16 -10.02
N ILE A 5 -6.85 4.21 -8.84
CA ILE A 5 -7.41 4.97 -7.71
C ILE A 5 -7.58 6.43 -8.13
N ASP A 6 -6.55 7.02 -8.73
CA ASP A 6 -6.59 8.43 -9.11
C ASP A 6 -7.68 8.72 -10.12
N THR A 7 -7.81 7.86 -11.13
CA THR A 7 -8.85 8.01 -12.14
C THR A 7 -10.24 7.90 -11.52
N PHE A 8 -10.43 6.92 -10.63
CA PHE A 8 -11.72 6.71 -9.97
C PHE A 8 -12.11 7.93 -9.13
N ILE A 9 -11.15 8.47 -8.38
CA ILE A 9 -11.39 9.64 -7.53
C ILE A 9 -11.78 10.85 -8.39
N GLN A 10 -11.02 11.10 -9.46
CA GLN A 10 -11.28 12.22 -10.34
C GLN A 10 -12.63 12.10 -11.02
N LYS A 11 -12.92 10.91 -11.56
CA LYS A 11 -14.15 10.69 -12.32
C LYS A 11 -15.39 10.81 -11.45
N ASN A 12 -15.30 10.46 -10.19
CA ASN A 12 -16.45 10.48 -9.27
C ASN A 12 -16.50 11.70 -8.36
N GLY A 13 -15.60 12.65 -8.55
CA GLY A 13 -15.59 13.89 -7.78
C GLY A 13 -15.41 13.68 -6.28
N ILE A 14 -14.61 12.71 -5.91
CA ILE A 14 -14.37 12.40 -4.50
C ILE A 14 -13.47 13.46 -3.89
N GLU A 15 -13.90 14.06 -2.79
CA GLU A 15 -13.19 15.18 -2.18
C GLU A 15 -12.43 14.82 -0.91
N LYS A 16 -12.58 13.60 -0.41
CA LYS A 16 -11.91 13.17 0.80
C LYS A 16 -11.70 11.67 0.80
N VAL A 17 -10.49 11.23 1.16
CA VAL A 17 -10.18 9.81 1.29
C VAL A 17 -9.36 9.64 2.56
N ASP A 18 -9.90 8.95 3.56
CA ASP A 18 -9.23 8.76 4.84
C ASP A 18 -8.60 7.39 4.98
N PHE A 19 -9.16 6.39 4.33
CA PHE A 19 -8.76 5.01 4.55
C PHE A 19 -8.94 4.19 3.27
N ILE A 20 -7.95 3.38 2.94
CA ILE A 20 -8.03 2.49 1.78
C ILE A 20 -7.57 1.10 2.23
N LYS A 21 -8.40 0.10 1.97
CA LYS A 21 -8.02 -1.29 2.17
C LYS A 21 -7.67 -1.90 0.81
N ILE A 22 -6.52 -2.55 0.74
CA ILE A 22 -6.04 -3.18 -0.50
C ILE A 22 -5.78 -4.65 -0.25
N ASP A 23 -6.52 -5.50 -0.97
CA ASP A 23 -6.41 -6.94 -0.87
C ASP A 23 -6.68 -7.52 -2.27
N VAL A 24 -5.67 -7.46 -3.13
CA VAL A 24 -5.83 -7.80 -4.55
C VAL A 24 -4.81 -8.84 -5.01
N GLU A 25 -4.35 -9.66 -4.08
CA GLU A 25 -3.60 -10.89 -4.34
C GLU A 25 -2.41 -10.70 -5.27
N GLY A 26 -1.51 -9.80 -4.88
CA GLY A 26 -0.27 -9.56 -5.60
C GLY A 26 -0.24 -8.29 -6.43
N PHE A 27 -1.38 -7.64 -6.63
CA PHE A 27 -1.45 -6.41 -7.41
C PHE A 27 -1.36 -5.15 -6.54
N GLU A 28 -1.09 -5.30 -5.24
CA GLU A 28 -1.11 -4.18 -4.30
C GLU A 28 -0.18 -3.04 -4.71
N TYR A 29 1.04 -3.38 -5.15
CA TYR A 29 1.98 -2.34 -5.57
C TYR A 29 1.45 -1.55 -6.76
N LYS A 30 0.85 -2.25 -7.73
CA LYS A 30 0.30 -1.59 -8.91
C LYS A 30 -0.87 -0.68 -8.54
N VAL A 31 -1.69 -1.11 -7.58
CA VAL A 31 -2.79 -0.28 -7.09
C VAL A 31 -2.24 1.00 -6.45
N LEU A 32 -1.19 0.88 -5.61
CA LEU A 32 -0.57 2.04 -5.00
C LEU A 32 0.00 3.00 -6.03
N LYS A 33 0.67 2.47 -7.06
CA LYS A 33 1.23 3.31 -8.13
C LYS A 33 0.13 4.08 -8.85
N GLY A 34 -1.04 3.48 -9.00
CA GLY A 34 -2.18 4.15 -9.63
C GLY A 34 -2.87 5.16 -8.72
N GLY A 35 -2.39 5.33 -7.49
CA GLY A 35 -2.97 6.25 -6.53
C GLY A 35 -2.02 7.32 -6.03
N GLU A 36 -0.95 7.62 -6.75
CA GLU A 36 0.06 8.56 -6.26
C GLU A 36 -0.52 9.96 -5.98
N ASN A 37 -1.45 10.44 -6.81
CA ASN A 37 -2.07 11.74 -6.55
C ASN A 37 -2.96 11.69 -5.30
N CYS A 38 -3.69 10.61 -5.13
CA CYS A 38 -4.52 10.39 -3.94
C CYS A 38 -3.64 10.39 -2.69
N ILE A 39 -2.52 9.69 -2.74
CA ILE A 39 -1.59 9.60 -1.61
C ILE A 39 -1.07 10.98 -1.25
N SER A 40 -0.64 11.76 -2.26
CA SER A 40 -0.10 13.10 -2.02
C SER A 40 -1.14 14.06 -1.48
N LYS A 41 -2.36 13.97 -1.97
CA LYS A 41 -3.40 14.94 -1.65
C LYS A 41 -4.14 14.61 -0.35
N PHE A 42 -4.50 13.35 -0.16
CA PHE A 42 -5.35 12.95 0.95
C PHE A 42 -4.61 12.25 2.08
N GLU A 43 -3.44 11.69 1.80
CA GLU A 43 -2.61 10.99 2.80
C GLU A 43 -3.42 9.94 3.57
N PRO A 44 -4.12 9.04 2.87
CA PRO A 44 -5.01 8.09 3.56
C PRO A 44 -4.21 7.06 4.36
N THR A 45 -4.87 6.47 5.36
CA THR A 45 -4.34 5.29 6.02
C THR A 45 -4.59 4.08 5.12
N PHE A 46 -3.59 3.22 4.98
CA PHE A 46 -3.74 1.99 4.21
C PHE A 46 -3.76 0.78 5.11
N PHE A 47 -4.59 -0.19 4.75
CA PHE A 47 -4.56 -1.53 5.31
C PHE A 47 -4.33 -2.47 4.14
N ILE A 48 -3.18 -3.13 4.10
CA ILE A 48 -2.73 -3.87 2.93
C ILE A 48 -2.35 -5.29 3.32
N GLU A 49 -2.84 -6.27 2.57
CA GLU A 49 -2.37 -7.64 2.72
C GLU A 49 -1.03 -7.76 1.99
N LEU A 50 0.01 -8.15 2.74
CA LEU A 50 1.35 -8.25 2.21
C LEU A 50 1.73 -9.72 2.04
N ASP A 51 1.79 -10.17 0.80
CA ASP A 51 2.19 -11.55 0.46
C ASP A 51 3.30 -11.48 -0.58
N ASN A 52 4.52 -11.76 -0.15
CA ASN A 52 5.67 -11.59 -1.03
C ASN A 52 5.64 -12.53 -2.23
N THR A 53 5.12 -13.73 -2.05
CA THR A 53 5.04 -14.70 -3.14
C THR A 53 4.10 -14.19 -4.24
N LEU A 54 2.93 -13.70 -3.86
CA LEU A 54 1.97 -13.17 -4.82
C LEU A 54 2.48 -11.91 -5.50
N LEU A 55 3.15 -11.03 -4.73
CA LEU A 55 3.73 -9.81 -5.30
C LEU A 55 4.78 -10.15 -6.35
N LYS A 56 5.63 -11.15 -6.08
CA LYS A 56 6.65 -11.56 -7.05
C LYS A 56 6.04 -12.09 -8.33
N GLU A 57 4.91 -12.76 -8.24
CA GLU A 57 4.20 -13.24 -9.43
C GLU A 57 3.73 -12.11 -10.31
N GLN A 58 3.58 -10.91 -9.75
CA GLN A 58 3.17 -9.73 -10.49
C GLN A 58 4.32 -8.76 -10.71
N ASN A 59 5.56 -9.26 -10.70
CA ASN A 59 6.77 -8.49 -10.98
C ASN A 59 7.04 -7.38 -9.97
N SER A 60 6.60 -7.56 -8.74
CA SER A 60 6.94 -6.66 -7.64
C SER A 60 7.48 -7.47 -6.47
N SER A 61 7.49 -6.91 -5.29
CA SER A 61 7.91 -7.63 -4.09
C SER A 61 7.45 -6.84 -2.87
N ALA A 62 7.47 -7.50 -1.72
CA ALA A 62 7.15 -6.81 -0.47
C ALA A 62 8.12 -5.66 -0.24
N LYS A 63 9.42 -5.87 -0.51
CA LYS A 63 10.43 -4.83 -0.34
C LYS A 63 10.14 -3.61 -1.20
N ILE A 64 9.76 -3.82 -2.46
CA ILE A 64 9.43 -2.72 -3.37
C ILE A 64 8.23 -1.95 -2.84
N LEU A 65 7.20 -2.66 -2.39
CA LEU A 65 5.99 -2.04 -1.87
C LEU A 65 6.29 -1.21 -0.62
N ILE A 66 7.04 -1.78 0.32
CA ILE A 66 7.39 -1.08 1.55
C ILE A 66 8.27 0.13 1.25
N SER A 67 9.24 -0.01 0.34
CA SER A 67 10.11 1.11 -0.05
C SER A 67 9.30 2.25 -0.65
N PHE A 68 8.30 1.92 -1.48
CA PHE A 68 7.42 2.93 -2.07
C PHE A 68 6.71 3.73 -0.98
N LEU A 69 6.15 3.04 0.01
CA LEU A 69 5.44 3.70 1.10
C LEU A 69 6.37 4.51 1.99
N GLU A 70 7.59 4.00 2.23
CA GLU A 70 8.59 4.76 3.00
C GLU A 70 8.96 6.06 2.29
N GLU A 71 9.11 6.02 0.95
CA GLU A 71 9.42 7.22 0.18
C GLU A 71 8.29 8.24 0.26
N LYS A 72 7.06 7.78 0.49
CA LYS A 72 5.90 8.65 0.66
C LYS A 72 5.72 9.07 2.12
N MET A 73 6.70 8.77 2.98
CA MET A 73 6.72 9.18 4.38
C MET A 73 5.67 8.47 5.24
N TYR A 74 5.29 7.27 4.85
CA TYR A 74 4.41 6.44 5.66
C TYR A 74 5.18 5.66 6.71
N LYS A 75 4.56 5.47 7.86
CA LYS A 75 5.02 4.54 8.88
C LYS A 75 4.23 3.26 8.72
N ILE A 76 4.92 2.13 8.76
CA ILE A 76 4.33 0.85 8.44
C ILE A 76 4.47 -0.08 9.64
N LYS A 77 3.38 -0.73 10.02
CA LYS A 77 3.37 -1.66 11.14
C LYS A 77 2.66 -2.94 10.75
N ASN A 78 3.08 -4.05 11.34
CA ASN A 78 2.33 -5.29 11.26
C ASN A 78 1.00 -5.07 11.96
N ALA A 79 -0.11 -5.33 11.26
CA ALA A 79 -1.43 -5.01 11.79
C ALA A 79 -1.80 -5.82 13.02
N ALA A 80 -1.25 -7.03 13.16
CA ALA A 80 -1.55 -7.90 14.30
C ALA A 80 -0.69 -7.58 15.51
N THR A 81 0.61 -7.34 15.30
CA THR A 81 1.56 -7.16 16.40
C THR A 81 1.91 -5.71 16.69
N LEU A 82 1.62 -4.82 15.75
CA LEU A 82 1.97 -3.40 15.77
C LEU A 82 3.47 -3.15 15.77
N ARG A 83 4.27 -4.15 15.44
CA ARG A 83 5.72 -3.99 15.30
C ARG A 83 6.03 -3.24 14.01
N PRO A 84 7.06 -2.38 14.02
CA PRO A 84 7.45 -1.67 12.81
C PRO A 84 7.88 -2.62 11.70
N VAL A 85 7.56 -2.25 10.47
CA VAL A 85 7.98 -2.96 9.26
C VAL A 85 8.79 -1.99 8.42
N THR A 86 9.98 -2.41 8.00
CA THR A 86 10.86 -1.56 7.19
C THR A 86 11.35 -2.33 5.96
N SER A 87 11.86 -1.60 4.98
CA SER A 87 12.37 -2.22 3.75
C SER A 87 13.59 -3.09 3.97
N THR A 88 14.21 -3.02 5.16
CA THR A 88 15.36 -3.86 5.49
C THR A 88 14.97 -5.20 6.11
N ASP A 89 13.69 -5.42 6.36
CA ASP A 89 13.21 -6.68 6.91
C ASP A 89 13.36 -7.82 5.92
N ASN A 90 13.35 -9.04 6.42
CA ASN A 90 13.32 -10.23 5.57
C ASN A 90 11.87 -10.57 5.25
N PHE A 91 11.51 -10.42 3.98
CA PHE A 91 10.15 -10.66 3.52
C PHE A 91 9.96 -12.01 2.86
N GLU A 92 10.98 -12.84 2.82
CA GLU A 92 10.87 -14.16 2.21
C GLU A 92 9.74 -14.94 2.88
N LYS A 93 8.80 -15.44 2.06
CA LYS A 93 7.65 -16.20 2.54
C LYS A 93 6.74 -15.41 3.51
N CYS A 94 6.81 -14.10 3.50
CA CYS A 94 5.95 -13.32 4.37
C CYS A 94 4.50 -13.32 3.85
N HIS A 95 3.58 -13.33 4.80
CA HIS A 95 2.16 -13.19 4.51
C HIS A 95 1.48 -12.64 5.76
N PHE A 96 1.31 -11.33 5.82
CA PHE A 96 0.64 -10.69 6.95
C PHE A 96 0.08 -9.35 6.49
N ASP A 97 -0.86 -8.83 7.28
CA ASP A 97 -1.44 -7.53 6.99
C ASP A 97 -0.60 -6.43 7.60
N ILE A 98 -0.53 -5.30 6.90
CA ILE A 98 0.16 -4.12 7.41
C ILE A 98 -0.80 -2.96 7.48
N ILE A 99 -0.54 -2.07 8.44
CA ILE A 99 -1.25 -0.80 8.53
C ILE A 99 -0.24 0.32 8.33
N CYS A 100 -0.57 1.24 7.43
CA CYS A 100 0.34 2.28 7.00
C CYS A 100 -0.30 3.63 7.27
N THR A 101 0.37 4.42 8.09
CA THR A 101 -0.14 5.73 8.46
C THR A 101 0.84 6.81 8.10
N LYS A 102 0.30 7.94 7.64
CA LYS A 102 1.06 9.14 7.43
C LYS A 102 1.00 9.91 8.73
N GLY A 103 2.12 10.24 9.27
CA GLY A 103 1.98 10.89 10.52
C GLY A 103 3.25 11.39 11.10
N THR A 104 3.07 12.00 12.16
CA THR A 104 4.12 12.64 12.92
C THR A 104 4.76 11.69 13.89
#